data_19db39e2cae875a43446cda82f922cc6
#
_entry.id   19db39e2cae875a43446cda82f922cc6
#
_cell.length_a   1.000
_cell.length_b   1.000
_cell.length_c   1.000
_cell.angle_alpha   90.00
_cell.angle_beta   90.00
_cell.angle_gamma   90.00
#
_symmetry.space_group_name_H-M   'P 1'
#
loop_
_entity.id
_entity.type
_entity.pdbx_description
1 polymer ?
#
loop_
_entity_poly.entity_id
_entity_poly.type
_entity_poly.pdbx_seq_one_letter_code
_entity_poly.pdbx_strand_id
1 'polypeptide(L)'
;MRTPAVLLIVALAGQIVLSAQARRGAAPRGPPTPPKVEEAMVNCPSVLGQGAKTGRTFCDVLVERDPLAGITIPFPPHTGDVTLSFTLHNRHTYSESEIKNKRAYHQYTAWFGVMAMDNTLLSRAVVQNEFRSADDLVDRVLGGSGPGGLKAVAPTGSENIIVTIPEVEQGVSILGEKLS
;
A
#
# COMPACT_ATOMS: atom_id res chain seq x y z
N MET A 1 -78.50 32.94 44.44
CA MET A 1 -78.25 33.86 43.33
C MET A 1 -77.04 33.36 42.61
N ARG A 2 -77.23 32.80 41.41
CA ARG A 2 -76.18 32.21 40.58
C ARG A 2 -75.83 33.14 39.42
N THR A 3 -74.63 33.66 39.36
CA THR A 3 -74.09 34.44 38.24
C THR A 3 -73.48 33.53 37.20
N PRO A 4 -73.80 33.64 35.93
CA PRO A 4 -73.16 32.84 34.89
C PRO A 4 -71.81 33.48 34.45
N ALA A 5 -70.79 32.66 34.39
CA ALA A 5 -69.53 33.07 33.84
C ALA A 5 -69.56 32.98 32.30
N VAL A 6 -69.26 34.08 31.65
CA VAL A 6 -69.13 34.17 30.20
C VAL A 6 -67.71 33.75 29.82
N LEU A 7 -67.60 32.69 29.06
CA LEU A 7 -66.30 32.15 28.55
C LEU A 7 -66.06 32.84 27.18
N LEU A 8 -65.05 33.69 27.12
CA LEU A 8 -64.63 34.34 25.86
C LEU A 8 -63.59 33.45 25.21
N ILE A 9 -63.95 32.81 24.10
CA ILE A 9 -63.02 32.02 23.28
C ILE A 9 -62.38 32.94 22.26
N VAL A 10 -61.09 33.27 22.42
CA VAL A 10 -60.28 33.99 21.44
C VAL A 10 -59.66 32.96 20.50
N ALA A 11 -60.15 32.87 19.27
CA ALA A 11 -59.54 32.03 18.21
C ALA A 11 -58.36 32.81 17.60
N LEU A 12 -57.11 32.42 17.95
CA LEU A 12 -55.90 32.86 17.22
C LEU A 12 -55.77 32.08 15.94
N ALA A 13 -56.10 32.68 14.80
CA ALA A 13 -55.74 32.15 13.50
C ALA A 13 -54.25 32.38 13.22
N GLY A 14 -53.41 31.40 13.56
CA GLY A 14 -52.00 31.41 13.22
C GLY A 14 -51.83 31.07 11.72
N GLN A 15 -51.37 32.06 10.93
CA GLN A 15 -50.97 31.85 9.54
C GLN A 15 -49.58 31.20 9.55
N ILE A 16 -49.52 29.91 9.16
CA ILE A 16 -48.26 29.19 8.94
C ILE A 16 -47.76 29.59 7.54
N VAL A 17 -46.78 30.51 7.50
CA VAL A 17 -46.03 30.79 6.26
C VAL A 17 -45.06 29.65 6.04
N LEU A 18 -45.40 28.70 5.16
CA LEU A 18 -44.47 27.72 4.65
C LEU A 18 -43.44 28.42 3.76
N SER A 19 -42.27 28.73 4.30
CA SER A 19 -41.11 29.13 3.51
C SER A 19 -40.60 27.90 2.75
N ALA A 20 -40.99 27.75 1.48
CA ALA A 20 -40.38 26.80 0.57
C ALA A 20 -38.92 27.24 0.33
N GLN A 21 -38.00 26.74 1.13
CA GLN A 21 -36.57 26.84 0.81
C GLN A 21 -36.34 25.97 -0.45
N ALA A 22 -36.22 26.63 -1.61
CA ALA A 22 -35.71 26.02 -2.81
C ALA A 22 -34.33 25.42 -2.51
N ARG A 23 -34.26 24.10 -2.40
CA ARG A 23 -32.97 23.39 -2.38
C ARG A 23 -32.29 23.75 -3.69
N ARG A 24 -31.29 24.63 -3.62
CA ARG A 24 -30.38 24.84 -4.75
C ARG A 24 -29.80 23.47 -5.06
N GLY A 25 -30.24 22.87 -6.13
CA GLY A 25 -29.74 21.61 -6.63
C GLY A 25 -28.24 21.74 -6.79
N ALA A 26 -27.49 20.91 -6.09
CA ALA A 26 -26.07 20.76 -6.35
C ALA A 26 -25.94 20.45 -7.84
N ALA A 27 -25.12 21.24 -8.53
CA ALA A 27 -24.83 20.98 -9.95
C ALA A 27 -24.42 19.51 -10.10
N PRO A 28 -24.83 18.80 -11.16
CA PRO A 28 -24.44 17.44 -11.40
C PRO A 28 -22.91 17.39 -11.38
N ARG A 29 -22.33 16.66 -10.43
CA ARG A 29 -20.91 16.37 -10.48
C ARG A 29 -20.68 15.58 -11.75
N GLY A 30 -19.83 16.08 -12.64
CA GLY A 30 -19.39 15.32 -13.82
C GLY A 30 -18.89 13.93 -13.38
N PRO A 31 -18.81 12.98 -14.33
CA PRO A 31 -18.27 11.67 -14.03
C PRO A 31 -16.90 11.83 -13.36
N PRO A 32 -16.58 11.03 -12.33
CA PRO A 32 -15.31 11.13 -11.64
C PRO A 32 -14.18 10.95 -12.66
N THR A 33 -13.22 11.84 -12.62
CA THR A 33 -12.01 11.72 -13.45
C THR A 33 -11.33 10.40 -13.06
N PRO A 34 -10.96 9.56 -14.05
CA PRO A 34 -10.27 8.31 -13.75
C PRO A 34 -8.94 8.63 -13.00
N PRO A 35 -8.56 7.78 -12.02
CA PRO A 35 -7.33 8.00 -11.28
C PRO A 35 -6.13 7.97 -12.24
N LYS A 36 -5.21 8.91 -12.04
CA LYS A 36 -3.94 8.93 -12.76
C LYS A 36 -3.06 7.81 -12.20
N VAL A 37 -2.59 6.92 -13.06
CA VAL A 37 -1.65 5.85 -12.71
C VAL A 37 -0.28 6.23 -13.23
N GLU A 38 0.70 6.24 -12.34
CA GLU A 38 2.09 6.56 -12.65
C GLU A 38 3.01 5.50 -12.06
N GLU A 39 4.16 5.29 -12.70
CA GLU A 39 5.23 4.47 -12.11
C GLU A 39 5.90 5.26 -10.98
N ALA A 40 6.01 4.60 -9.81
CA ALA A 40 6.58 5.25 -8.64
C ALA A 40 8.10 5.44 -8.79
N MET A 41 8.59 6.61 -8.40
CA MET A 41 10.01 6.83 -8.21
C MET A 41 10.44 6.13 -6.93
N VAL A 42 11.44 5.25 -7.03
CA VAL A 42 11.88 4.40 -5.92
C VAL A 42 13.34 4.67 -5.61
N ASN A 43 13.64 5.07 -4.38
CA ASN A 43 15.01 5.13 -3.86
C ASN A 43 15.32 3.83 -3.14
N CYS A 44 16.25 3.07 -3.67
CA CYS A 44 16.61 1.74 -3.20
C CYS A 44 17.92 1.79 -2.40
N PRO A 45 17.90 1.66 -1.06
CA PRO A 45 19.12 1.70 -0.26
C PRO A 45 19.98 0.43 -0.42
N SER A 46 19.34 -0.68 -0.76
CA SER A 46 20.02 -1.96 -0.98
C SER A 46 19.54 -2.57 -2.30
N VAL A 47 20.28 -2.30 -3.36
CA VAL A 47 20.00 -2.84 -4.69
C VAL A 47 20.46 -4.29 -4.74
N LEU A 48 19.52 -5.22 -4.91
CA LEU A 48 19.84 -6.64 -5.11
C LEU A 48 20.49 -6.86 -6.49
N GLY A 49 20.00 -6.16 -7.51
CA GLY A 49 20.49 -6.24 -8.87
C GLY A 49 19.37 -6.11 -9.90
N GLN A 50 19.73 -6.30 -11.16
CA GLN A 50 18.79 -6.19 -12.28
C GLN A 50 18.33 -7.58 -12.73
N GLY A 51 17.04 -7.73 -12.96
CA GLY A 51 16.48 -8.96 -13.50
C GLY A 51 16.94 -9.24 -14.93
N ALA A 52 17.45 -10.45 -15.16
CA ALA A 52 17.98 -10.86 -16.46
C ALA A 52 16.89 -10.95 -17.56
N LYS A 53 15.68 -11.31 -17.15
CA LYS A 53 14.52 -11.47 -18.04
C LYS A 53 13.67 -10.21 -18.12
N THR A 54 13.42 -9.59 -16.98
CA THR A 54 12.48 -8.47 -16.87
C THR A 54 13.15 -7.11 -17.06
N GLY A 55 14.48 -7.03 -16.87
CA GLY A 55 15.21 -5.77 -16.85
C GLY A 55 14.90 -4.88 -15.63
N ARG A 56 14.06 -5.35 -14.71
CA ARG A 56 13.65 -4.59 -13.52
C ARG A 56 14.76 -4.59 -12.47
N THR A 57 14.91 -3.48 -11.77
CA THR A 57 15.78 -3.40 -10.60
C THR A 57 15.02 -3.94 -9.40
N PHE A 58 15.65 -4.89 -8.70
CA PHE A 58 15.15 -5.44 -7.45
C PHE A 58 15.84 -4.78 -6.27
N CYS A 59 15.05 -4.40 -5.27
CA CYS A 59 15.52 -3.83 -4.00
C CYS A 59 15.30 -4.84 -2.87
N ASP A 60 16.27 -4.97 -1.98
CA ASP A 60 16.06 -5.71 -0.74
C ASP A 60 15.24 -4.87 0.24
N VAL A 61 14.21 -5.46 0.84
CA VAL A 61 13.53 -4.88 2.00
C VAL A 61 14.34 -5.22 3.24
N LEU A 62 14.99 -4.23 3.82
CA LEU A 62 15.83 -4.38 5.01
C LEU A 62 14.97 -4.33 6.28
N VAL A 63 15.39 -5.10 7.29
CA VAL A 63 14.80 -5.01 8.64
C VAL A 63 15.49 -3.86 9.37
N GLU A 64 14.79 -2.72 9.45
CA GLU A 64 15.31 -1.48 10.01
C GLU A 64 14.21 -0.75 10.80
N ARG A 65 14.59 0.32 11.51
CA ARG A 65 13.66 1.14 12.29
C ARG A 65 13.56 2.58 11.79
N ASP A 66 14.60 3.03 11.09
CA ASP A 66 14.64 4.38 10.51
C ASP A 66 14.00 4.34 9.12
N PRO A 67 12.93 5.12 8.87
CA PRO A 67 12.33 5.21 7.55
C PRO A 67 13.31 5.57 6.44
N LEU A 68 14.35 6.35 6.73
CA LEU A 68 15.37 6.72 5.74
C LEU A 68 16.27 5.54 5.32
N ALA A 69 16.34 4.48 6.13
CA ALA A 69 17.07 3.26 5.79
C ALA A 69 16.24 2.27 4.95
N GLY A 70 14.93 2.53 4.78
CA GLY A 70 14.04 1.72 3.98
C GLY A 70 14.00 2.10 2.51
N ILE A 71 13.15 1.40 1.75
CA ILE A 71 12.87 1.74 0.36
C ILE A 71 11.94 2.96 0.36
N THR A 72 12.45 4.13 0.01
CA THR A 72 11.66 5.37 0.03
C THR A 72 11.01 5.64 -1.32
N ILE A 73 9.76 6.05 -1.26
CA ILE A 73 8.92 6.34 -2.43
C ILE A 73 8.35 7.74 -2.25
N PRO A 74 8.98 8.77 -2.84
CA PRO A 74 8.42 10.12 -2.86
C PRO A 74 7.22 10.18 -3.80
N PHE A 75 6.20 10.92 -3.42
CA PHE A 75 5.03 11.16 -4.26
C PHE A 75 5.13 12.50 -4.98
N PRO A 76 4.68 12.57 -6.24
CA PRO A 76 4.50 13.87 -6.88
C PRO A 76 3.40 14.68 -6.17
N PRO A 77 3.33 16.00 -6.37
CA PRO A 77 2.25 16.81 -5.85
C PRO A 77 0.89 16.22 -6.22
N HIS A 78 0.05 15.96 -5.22
CA HIS A 78 -1.25 15.32 -5.39
C HIS A 78 -2.31 15.97 -4.51
N THR A 79 -3.57 15.70 -4.82
CA THR A 79 -4.74 16.05 -4.03
C THR A 79 -5.55 14.80 -3.78
N GLY A 80 -5.95 14.59 -2.53
CA GLY A 80 -6.59 13.36 -2.08
C GLY A 80 -5.60 12.23 -1.81
N ASP A 81 -6.12 11.11 -1.33
CA ASP A 81 -5.32 9.96 -0.95
C ASP A 81 -4.64 9.31 -2.16
N VAL A 82 -3.44 8.81 -1.95
CA VAL A 82 -2.67 8.04 -2.94
C VAL A 82 -2.87 6.56 -2.71
N THR A 83 -3.08 5.79 -3.78
CA THR A 83 -3.05 4.33 -3.73
C THR A 83 -1.70 3.84 -4.22
N LEU A 84 -0.90 3.31 -3.30
CA LEU A 84 0.37 2.66 -3.61
C LEU A 84 0.15 1.17 -3.84
N SER A 85 0.59 0.65 -4.99
CA SER A 85 0.57 -0.78 -5.30
C SER A 85 1.98 -1.26 -5.64
N PHE A 86 2.41 -2.33 -4.99
CA PHE A 86 3.71 -2.94 -5.25
C PHE A 86 3.67 -4.45 -5.03
N THR A 87 4.64 -5.15 -5.59
CA THR A 87 4.79 -6.61 -5.40
C THR A 87 6.05 -6.92 -4.63
N LEU A 88 5.93 -7.85 -3.69
CA LEU A 88 7.05 -8.43 -2.99
C LEU A 88 7.42 -9.77 -3.61
N HIS A 89 8.71 -9.99 -3.72
CA HIS A 89 9.25 -11.24 -4.21
C HIS A 89 10.18 -11.83 -3.16
N ASN A 90 10.22 -13.15 -3.12
CA ASN A 90 11.14 -13.86 -2.26
C ASN A 90 12.58 -13.73 -2.79
N ARG A 91 13.50 -13.27 -1.98
CA ARG A 91 14.93 -13.33 -2.28
C ARG A 91 15.43 -14.73 -1.98
N HIS A 92 16.09 -15.36 -2.95
CA HIS A 92 16.63 -16.70 -2.79
C HIS A 92 18.03 -16.82 -3.44
N THR A 93 18.85 -17.68 -2.87
CA THR A 93 20.14 -18.04 -3.44
C THR A 93 20.01 -19.37 -4.17
N TYR A 94 20.17 -19.32 -5.48
CA TYR A 94 19.97 -20.47 -6.34
C TYR A 94 21.28 -21.26 -6.54
N SER A 95 21.16 -22.55 -6.40
CA SER A 95 22.21 -23.51 -6.73
C SER A 95 21.59 -24.77 -7.30
N GLU A 96 22.04 -25.22 -8.47
CA GLU A 96 21.55 -26.46 -9.08
C GLU A 96 21.82 -27.68 -8.19
N SER A 97 22.95 -27.67 -7.48
CA SER A 97 23.27 -28.74 -6.52
C SER A 97 22.33 -28.76 -5.33
N GLU A 98 21.95 -27.61 -4.81
CA GLU A 98 21.00 -27.51 -3.70
C GLU A 98 19.58 -27.90 -4.12
N ILE A 99 19.19 -27.56 -5.35
CA ILE A 99 17.89 -27.99 -5.92
C ILE A 99 17.86 -29.52 -6.05
N LYS A 100 18.93 -30.11 -6.59
CA LYS A 100 19.09 -31.56 -6.73
C LYS A 100 18.97 -32.29 -5.38
N ASN A 101 19.54 -31.69 -4.34
CA ASN A 101 19.53 -32.21 -2.99
C ASN A 101 18.28 -31.80 -2.18
N LYS A 102 17.30 -31.13 -2.80
CA LYS A 102 16.08 -30.61 -2.17
C LYS A 102 16.35 -29.69 -0.97
N ARG A 103 17.47 -28.96 -0.97
CA ARG A 103 17.86 -28.00 0.06
C ARG A 103 17.71 -26.54 -0.36
N ALA A 104 17.31 -26.30 -1.62
CA ALA A 104 17.10 -24.96 -2.15
C ALA A 104 15.72 -24.40 -1.84
N TYR A 105 14.87 -25.15 -1.16
CA TYR A 105 13.49 -24.76 -0.89
C TYR A 105 13.41 -24.08 0.48
N HIS A 106 12.88 -22.87 0.48
CA HIS A 106 12.69 -22.11 1.69
C HIS A 106 11.25 -21.66 1.80
N GLN A 107 10.71 -21.81 2.99
CA GLN A 107 9.46 -21.20 3.40
C GLN A 107 9.78 -20.24 4.53
N TYR A 108 9.26 -19.02 4.44
CA TYR A 108 9.41 -18.06 5.50
C TYR A 108 8.22 -17.11 5.56
N THR A 109 8.09 -16.47 6.70
CA THR A 109 7.12 -15.41 6.93
C THR A 109 7.85 -14.10 7.15
N ALA A 110 7.50 -13.09 6.37
CA ALA A 110 8.04 -11.74 6.49
C ALA A 110 6.97 -10.77 6.94
N TRP A 111 7.31 -9.96 7.93
CA TRP A 111 6.52 -8.81 8.37
C TRP A 111 7.18 -7.55 7.88
N PHE A 112 6.41 -6.65 7.31
CA PHE A 112 6.92 -5.37 6.88
C PHE A 112 5.87 -4.28 7.06
N GLY A 113 6.36 -3.06 7.23
CA GLY A 113 5.56 -1.84 7.39
C GLY A 113 5.73 -0.89 6.22
N VAL A 114 4.66 -0.18 5.89
CA VAL A 114 4.69 1.04 5.10
C VAL A 114 4.61 2.19 6.10
N MET A 115 5.67 2.96 6.18
CA MET A 115 5.86 4.02 7.17
C MET A 115 5.77 5.39 6.49
N ALA A 116 5.14 6.36 7.15
CA ALA A 116 5.36 7.75 6.82
C ALA A 116 6.81 8.16 7.16
N MET A 117 7.27 9.28 6.60
CA MET A 117 8.66 9.73 6.80
C MET A 117 8.92 10.24 8.23
N ASP A 118 7.90 10.46 9.03
CA ASP A 118 7.96 10.79 10.46
C ASP A 118 7.98 9.55 11.38
N ASN A 119 8.12 8.34 10.81
CA ASN A 119 8.09 7.05 11.49
C ASN A 119 6.70 6.59 11.95
N THR A 120 5.62 7.21 11.46
CA THR A 120 4.27 6.72 11.70
C THR A 120 3.98 5.49 10.84
N LEU A 121 3.50 4.40 11.44
CA LEU A 121 3.08 3.22 10.72
C LEU A 121 1.74 3.47 10.00
N LEU A 122 1.75 3.46 8.68
CA LEU A 122 0.54 3.64 7.86
C LEU A 122 -0.14 2.31 7.56
N SER A 123 0.65 1.27 7.29
CA SER A 123 0.13 -0.06 7.00
C SER A 123 1.15 -1.13 7.37
N ARG A 124 0.65 -2.30 7.73
CA ARG A 124 1.48 -3.48 7.99
C ARG A 124 0.94 -4.65 7.20
N ALA A 125 1.83 -5.42 6.61
CA ALA A 125 1.47 -6.67 5.97
C ALA A 125 2.37 -7.82 6.45
N VAL A 126 1.81 -9.01 6.40
CA VAL A 126 2.52 -10.26 6.67
C VAL A 126 2.38 -11.12 5.45
N VAL A 127 3.51 -11.50 4.85
CA VAL A 127 3.55 -12.36 3.68
C VAL A 127 4.23 -13.67 4.00
N GLN A 128 3.65 -14.73 3.48
CA GLN A 128 4.26 -16.05 3.53
C GLN A 128 4.74 -16.42 2.14
N ASN A 129 6.03 -16.71 2.03
CA ASN A 129 6.64 -17.08 0.77
C ASN A 129 7.16 -18.52 0.85
N GLU A 130 6.92 -19.25 -0.21
CA GLU A 130 7.42 -20.60 -0.37
C GLU A 130 8.04 -20.75 -1.77
N PHE A 131 9.30 -21.14 -1.81
CA PHE A 131 9.95 -21.55 -3.04
C PHE A 131 9.97 -23.10 -3.11
N ARG A 132 9.33 -23.66 -4.12
CA ARG A 132 9.14 -25.11 -4.25
C ARG A 132 10.00 -25.73 -5.36
N SER A 133 10.17 -24.99 -6.45
CA SER A 133 10.88 -25.50 -7.63
C SER A 133 11.51 -24.37 -8.44
N ALA A 134 12.33 -24.74 -9.42
CA ALA A 134 12.91 -23.75 -10.34
C ALA A 134 11.85 -23.05 -11.21
N ASP A 135 10.70 -23.66 -11.40
CA ASP A 135 9.59 -23.10 -12.18
C ASP A 135 8.90 -21.94 -11.45
N ASP A 136 9.10 -21.85 -10.13
CA ASP A 136 8.60 -20.74 -9.32
C ASP A 136 9.41 -19.45 -9.49
N LEU A 137 10.50 -19.46 -10.25
CA LEU A 137 11.35 -18.29 -10.44
C LEU A 137 10.68 -17.23 -11.31
N VAL A 138 10.59 -16.01 -10.79
CA VAL A 138 10.19 -14.83 -11.57
C VAL A 138 11.34 -14.43 -12.50
N ASP A 139 12.53 -14.28 -11.93
CA ASP A 139 13.70 -13.81 -12.63
C ASP A 139 15.00 -14.24 -11.95
N ARG A 140 16.10 -14.12 -12.67
CA ARG A 140 17.46 -14.20 -12.14
C ARG A 140 18.04 -12.80 -12.05
N VAL A 141 18.75 -12.52 -10.99
CA VAL A 141 19.31 -11.18 -10.79
C VAL A 141 20.74 -11.13 -11.29
N LEU A 142 21.00 -10.22 -12.20
CA LEU A 142 22.36 -9.92 -12.70
C LEU A 142 23.10 -9.06 -11.66
N GLY A 143 24.40 -9.32 -11.49
CA GLY A 143 25.27 -8.61 -10.56
C GLY A 143 25.13 -9.07 -9.10
N GLY A 144 24.22 -9.98 -8.80
CA GLY A 144 24.13 -10.61 -7.50
C GLY A 144 25.39 -11.44 -7.24
N SER A 145 26.21 -11.02 -6.27
CA SER A 145 27.39 -11.74 -5.84
C SER A 145 27.05 -12.66 -4.68
N GLY A 146 27.01 -13.95 -4.95
CA GLY A 146 27.00 -14.96 -3.91
C GLY A 146 28.31 -15.74 -3.94
N PRO A 147 28.86 -16.19 -2.81
CA PRO A 147 30.01 -17.06 -2.80
C PRO A 147 29.68 -18.40 -3.48
N GLY A 148 30.64 -18.96 -4.22
CA GLY A 148 30.53 -20.32 -4.76
C GLY A 148 29.61 -20.48 -5.98
N GLY A 149 29.41 -19.45 -6.78
CA GLY A 149 28.60 -19.55 -8.03
C GLY A 149 27.10 -19.54 -7.82
N LEU A 150 26.64 -19.23 -6.62
CA LEU A 150 25.23 -19.05 -6.31
C LEU A 150 24.73 -17.77 -6.97
N LYS A 151 23.55 -17.84 -7.58
CA LYS A 151 22.89 -16.70 -8.23
C LYS A 151 21.71 -16.27 -7.38
N ALA A 152 21.64 -14.98 -7.07
CA ALA A 152 20.45 -14.40 -6.48
C ALA A 152 19.32 -14.45 -7.50
N VAL A 153 18.15 -14.83 -7.07
CA VAL A 153 16.95 -14.98 -7.88
C VAL A 153 15.74 -14.41 -7.17
N ALA A 154 14.76 -13.98 -7.93
CA ALA A 154 13.47 -13.55 -7.42
C ALA A 154 12.43 -14.60 -7.86
N PRO A 155 12.03 -15.54 -6.99
CA PRO A 155 11.04 -16.55 -7.32
C PRO A 155 9.62 -15.96 -7.38
N THR A 156 8.69 -16.70 -7.95
CA THR A 156 7.26 -16.45 -7.77
C THR A 156 6.87 -16.62 -6.29
N GLY A 157 5.63 -16.46 -5.96
CA GLY A 157 5.19 -16.31 -4.58
C GLY A 157 5.25 -14.85 -4.18
N SER A 158 5.10 -13.98 -5.16
CA SER A 158 4.96 -12.54 -4.95
C SER A 158 3.59 -12.22 -4.36
N GLU A 159 3.61 -11.34 -3.37
CA GLU A 159 2.41 -10.73 -2.83
C GLU A 159 2.20 -9.36 -3.47
N ASN A 160 1.00 -9.13 -3.97
CA ASN A 160 0.60 -7.79 -4.42
C ASN A 160 0.00 -7.04 -3.24
N ILE A 161 0.66 -5.96 -2.85
CA ILE A 161 0.28 -5.13 -1.71
C ILE A 161 -0.32 -3.83 -2.23
N ILE A 162 -1.47 -3.47 -1.68
CA ILE A 162 -2.17 -2.23 -2.01
C ILE A 162 -2.39 -1.48 -0.70
N VAL A 163 -1.91 -0.24 -0.65
CA VAL A 163 -2.00 0.61 0.53
C VAL A 163 -2.57 1.97 0.13
N THR A 164 -3.55 2.44 0.89
CA THR A 164 -4.06 3.81 0.77
C THR A 164 -3.23 4.70 1.68
N ILE A 165 -2.66 5.73 1.12
CA ILE A 165 -1.79 6.70 1.80
C ILE A 165 -2.55 8.02 1.91
N PRO A 166 -2.66 8.61 3.11
CA PRO A 166 -3.34 9.89 3.30
C PRO A 166 -2.72 11.03 2.48
N GLU A 167 -3.56 11.98 2.04
CA GLU A 167 -3.16 13.16 1.25
C GLU A 167 -2.02 13.97 1.85
N VAL A 168 -1.89 13.96 3.18
CA VAL A 168 -0.86 14.75 3.87
C VAL A 168 0.55 14.19 3.66
N GLU A 169 0.68 12.93 3.27
CA GLU A 169 1.96 12.26 3.11
C GLU A 169 2.59 12.60 1.77
N GLN A 170 3.83 13.06 1.78
CA GLN A 170 4.59 13.39 0.56
C GLN A 170 5.48 12.24 0.07
N GLY A 171 5.45 11.13 0.79
CA GLY A 171 6.20 9.93 0.48
C GLY A 171 6.10 8.92 1.62
N VAL A 172 6.55 7.72 1.35
CA VAL A 172 6.56 6.62 2.32
C VAL A 172 7.87 5.86 2.26
N SER A 173 8.11 5.05 3.27
CA SER A 173 9.20 4.08 3.32
C SER A 173 8.65 2.67 3.54
N ILE A 174 9.20 1.69 2.84
CA ILE A 174 8.92 0.27 3.06
C ILE A 174 10.08 -0.34 3.82
N LEU A 175 9.77 -0.90 4.99
CA LEU A 175 10.73 -1.52 5.91
C LEU A 175 10.30 -2.93 6.28
N GLY A 176 11.27 -3.82 6.44
CA GLY A 176 11.07 -5.10 7.09
C GLY A 176 11.04 -4.93 8.61
N GLU A 177 10.09 -5.57 9.28
CA GLU A 177 9.99 -5.59 10.73
C GLU A 177 10.57 -6.88 11.31
N LYS A 178 10.31 -8.00 10.64
CA LYS A 178 10.71 -9.33 11.09
C LYS A 178 10.74 -10.33 9.95
N LEU A 179 11.65 -11.29 10.02
CA LEU A 179 11.73 -12.48 9.19
C LEU A 179 11.76 -13.72 10.09
N SER A 180 10.94 -14.75 9.79
CA SER A 180 10.94 -16.03 10.53
C SER A 180 10.58 -17.21 9.64
#